data_c579f9dbad783b1b6f6e491d766c54a7
#
_entry.id   c579f9dbad783b1b6f6e491d766c54a7
#
_cell.length_a   1.000
_cell.length_b   1.000
_cell.length_c   1.000
_cell.angle_alpha   90.00
_cell.angle_beta   90.00
_cell.angle_gamma   90.00
#
_symmetry.space_group_name_H-M   'P 1'
#
loop_
_entity.id
_entity.type
_entity.pdbx_description
1 polymer ?
#
loop_
_entity_poly.entity_id
_entity_poly.type
_entity_poly.pdbx_seq_one_letter_code
_entity_poly.pdbx_strand_id
1 'polypeptide(L)'
;VLIIGAGFAGLYTALALAAQASPPSILLIEPRQRFLFLPLLYELLSGELPLWQVAPRYDALLAGHGIAWLAERAECVDAEASRVQTSSGQWFSYDRLVIACGGGADHFGIPGAEHHSIGFRGLEDVSRLQALLKQLNTRSPALGRLAVVGAGPTGVELACKLADLVGGGTLIELIEQGPLALPGSPAFNREQALLALRRRDVRLRCHTRVTAVRPDGLSLRHQEAGAAASAGVGGANSNQDEALPVNGVIWTAGLRFSPPPISPSPPRDRRGRLLCEPDLRLRGQPRVFVAGDLAHPLAEDTRRAAGLGAEAAPAADLSASSLPATAQVAFQQAPLLAANLRRSLAGEPLEPFQWRNLGEMLSLGRGEACLTGMGLTLAGPAAFQLRRLAYLTRLPGLSQQLRAAASWAAEALP
;
A
#
# COMPACT_ATOMS: atom_id res chain seq x y z
N VAL A 1 -10.38 -14.43 19.29
CA VAL A 1 -10.34 -13.67 18.03
C VAL A 1 -9.13 -14.11 17.22
N LEU A 2 -9.31 -14.38 15.93
CA LEU A 2 -8.25 -14.71 15.00
C LEU A 2 -8.07 -13.55 14.00
N ILE A 3 -6.83 -13.16 13.71
CA ILE A 3 -6.50 -12.06 12.79
C ILE A 3 -5.52 -12.58 11.74
N ILE A 4 -5.87 -12.49 10.45
CA ILE A 4 -5.02 -12.85 9.33
C ILE A 4 -4.39 -11.59 8.73
N GLY A 5 -3.06 -11.53 8.79
CA GLY A 5 -2.27 -10.38 8.32
C GLY A 5 -2.00 -9.36 9.42
N ALA A 6 -0.73 -9.01 9.61
CA ALA A 6 -0.25 -8.09 10.62
C ALA A 6 0.32 -6.78 10.03
N GLY A 7 -0.31 -6.28 8.96
CA GLY A 7 -0.08 -4.92 8.46
C GLY A 7 -0.71 -3.86 9.38
N PHE A 8 -0.89 -2.64 8.85
CA PHE A 8 -1.48 -1.53 9.62
C PHE A 8 -2.82 -1.88 10.25
N ALA A 9 -3.76 -2.45 9.51
CA ALA A 9 -5.07 -2.78 10.08
C ALA A 9 -4.97 -3.91 11.12
N GLY A 10 -4.34 -5.04 10.78
CA GLY A 10 -4.33 -6.22 11.64
C GLY A 10 -3.53 -6.04 12.93
N LEU A 11 -2.29 -5.53 12.85
CA LEU A 11 -1.46 -5.31 14.02
C LEU A 11 -2.08 -4.30 14.99
N TYR A 12 -2.53 -3.14 14.47
CA TYR A 12 -3.12 -2.10 15.32
C TYR A 12 -4.47 -2.53 15.91
N THR A 13 -5.26 -3.36 15.20
CA THR A 13 -6.46 -3.99 15.76
C THR A 13 -6.10 -4.95 16.91
N ALA A 14 -5.09 -5.79 16.71
CA ALA A 14 -4.64 -6.73 17.75
C ALA A 14 -4.18 -5.98 19.01
N LEU A 15 -3.34 -4.94 18.84
CA LEU A 15 -2.85 -4.11 19.95
C LEU A 15 -3.98 -3.34 20.67
N ALA A 16 -4.90 -2.74 19.90
CA ALA A 16 -6.05 -2.02 20.46
C ALA A 16 -7.03 -2.96 21.20
N LEU A 17 -7.20 -4.17 20.71
CA LEU A 17 -8.04 -5.19 21.35
C LEU A 17 -7.39 -5.72 22.64
N ALA A 18 -6.08 -5.96 22.62
CA ALA A 18 -5.31 -6.40 23.77
C ALA A 18 -5.22 -5.35 24.89
N ALA A 19 -5.32 -4.07 24.56
CA ALA A 19 -5.30 -2.96 25.53
C ALA A 19 -6.64 -2.76 26.28
N GLN A 20 -7.68 -3.52 25.97
CA GLN A 20 -8.97 -3.43 26.66
C GLN A 20 -8.92 -4.05 28.06
N ALA A 21 -9.83 -3.65 28.94
CA ALA A 21 -9.86 -4.12 30.34
C ALA A 21 -10.02 -5.64 30.46
N SER A 22 -10.73 -6.27 29.53
CA SER A 22 -10.95 -7.73 29.46
C SER A 22 -10.73 -8.20 28.02
N PRO A 23 -9.47 -8.32 27.58
CA PRO A 23 -9.19 -8.71 26.20
C PRO A 23 -9.55 -10.17 25.95
N PRO A 24 -10.13 -10.52 24.80
CA PRO A 24 -10.30 -11.91 24.40
C PRO A 24 -8.93 -12.54 24.09
N SER A 25 -8.89 -13.87 23.99
CA SER A 25 -7.72 -14.55 23.41
C SER A 25 -7.52 -14.09 21.97
N ILE A 26 -6.29 -13.67 21.60
CA ILE A 26 -5.95 -13.15 20.28
C ILE A 26 -4.88 -14.04 19.64
N LEU A 27 -5.18 -14.57 18.44
CA LEU A 27 -4.21 -15.25 17.58
C LEU A 27 -3.99 -14.42 16.31
N LEU A 28 -2.75 -13.99 16.08
CA LEU A 28 -2.32 -13.25 14.90
C LEU A 28 -1.55 -14.20 13.96
N ILE A 29 -2.05 -14.41 12.75
CA ILE A 29 -1.41 -15.23 11.70
C ILE A 29 -0.73 -14.30 10.70
N GLU A 30 0.61 -14.32 10.66
CA GLU A 30 1.43 -13.51 9.76
C GLU A 30 2.75 -14.21 9.49
N PRO A 31 3.05 -14.60 8.24
CA PRO A 31 4.27 -15.35 7.92
C PRO A 31 5.56 -14.53 8.05
N ARG A 32 5.49 -13.21 7.92
CA ARG A 32 6.66 -12.34 8.06
C ARG A 32 7.05 -12.17 9.52
N GLN A 33 8.33 -12.01 9.77
CA GLN A 33 8.84 -11.80 11.13
C GLN A 33 8.82 -10.33 11.58
N ARG A 34 8.56 -9.40 10.65
CA ARG A 34 8.64 -7.97 10.88
C ARG A 34 7.41 -7.25 10.38
N PHE A 35 6.92 -6.34 11.19
CA PHE A 35 6.01 -5.30 10.72
C PHE A 35 6.77 -4.39 9.75
N LEU A 36 6.13 -3.92 8.70
CA LEU A 36 6.73 -3.00 7.76
C LEU A 36 5.96 -1.68 7.74
N PHE A 37 6.60 -0.61 8.18
CA PHE A 37 6.05 0.74 8.10
C PHE A 37 6.30 1.29 6.69
N LEU A 38 5.45 0.88 5.73
CA LEU A 38 5.59 1.19 4.30
C LEU A 38 5.88 2.67 4.00
N PRO A 39 5.27 3.67 4.67
CA PRO A 39 5.56 5.08 4.38
C PRO A 39 7.01 5.52 4.67
N LEU A 40 7.78 4.72 5.42
CA LEU A 40 9.21 4.98 5.70
C LEU A 40 10.16 4.05 4.92
N LEU A 41 9.65 3.32 3.94
CA LEU A 41 10.45 2.39 3.14
C LEU A 41 11.50 3.12 2.28
N TYR A 42 11.20 4.34 1.89
CA TYR A 42 12.12 5.22 1.12
C TYR A 42 13.35 5.60 1.94
N GLU A 43 13.19 5.88 3.22
CA GLU A 43 14.25 6.22 4.14
C GLU A 43 15.13 5.00 4.48
N LEU A 44 14.55 3.80 4.48
CA LEU A 44 15.31 2.55 4.56
C LEU A 44 16.14 2.32 3.29
N LEU A 45 15.57 2.56 2.11
CA LEU A 45 16.27 2.43 0.83
C LEU A 45 17.49 3.34 0.77
N SER A 46 17.34 4.59 1.21
CA SER A 46 18.40 5.61 1.19
C SER A 46 19.38 5.51 2.36
N GLY A 47 19.13 4.63 3.33
CA GLY A 47 19.96 4.51 4.54
C GLY A 47 19.77 5.63 5.56
N GLU A 48 18.76 6.50 5.38
CA GLU A 48 18.43 7.57 6.33
C GLU A 48 17.83 7.03 7.63
N LEU A 49 17.16 5.87 7.58
CA LEU A 49 16.63 5.18 8.77
C LEU A 49 17.10 3.72 8.81
N PRO A 50 17.47 3.22 9.99
CA PRO A 50 17.87 1.83 10.16
C PRO A 50 16.66 0.89 10.14
N LEU A 51 16.90 -0.39 9.79
CA LEU A 51 15.89 -1.43 9.65
C LEU A 51 14.96 -1.54 10.87
N TRP A 52 15.47 -1.44 12.10
CA TRP A 52 14.67 -1.61 13.31
C TRP A 52 13.62 -0.51 13.50
N GLN A 53 13.82 0.68 12.92
CA GLN A 53 12.82 1.77 12.97
C GLN A 53 11.71 1.54 11.95
N VAL A 54 12.06 1.11 10.74
CA VAL A 54 11.11 0.95 9.63
C VAL A 54 10.41 -0.42 9.69
N ALA A 55 11.12 -1.44 10.17
CA ALA A 55 10.62 -2.81 10.23
C ALA A 55 10.94 -3.50 11.58
N PRO A 56 10.28 -3.08 12.67
CA PRO A 56 10.42 -3.74 13.97
C PRO A 56 9.90 -5.19 13.91
N ARG A 57 10.48 -6.07 14.76
CA ARG A 57 10.08 -7.47 14.85
C ARG A 57 8.76 -7.63 15.58
N TYR A 58 7.93 -8.59 15.16
CA TYR A 58 6.66 -8.89 15.83
C TYR A 58 6.83 -9.40 17.24
N ASP A 59 7.86 -10.25 17.50
CA ASP A 59 8.14 -10.73 18.85
C ASP A 59 8.37 -9.58 19.86
N ALA A 60 9.07 -8.53 19.45
CA ALA A 60 9.28 -7.33 20.26
C ALA A 60 8.02 -6.45 20.39
N LEU A 61 7.22 -6.34 19.32
CA LEU A 61 6.01 -5.52 19.30
C LEU A 61 4.87 -6.13 20.12
N LEU A 62 4.80 -7.45 20.18
CA LEU A 62 3.73 -8.20 20.84
C LEU A 62 4.08 -8.62 22.27
N ALA A 63 5.35 -8.44 22.68
CA ALA A 63 5.80 -8.77 24.02
C ALA A 63 4.97 -8.06 25.10
N GLY A 64 4.45 -8.82 26.06
CA GLY A 64 3.65 -8.30 27.18
C GLY A 64 2.19 -7.97 26.85
N HIS A 65 1.74 -8.15 25.60
CA HIS A 65 0.35 -7.86 25.20
C HIS A 65 -0.60 -9.06 25.25
N GLY A 66 -0.12 -10.27 25.56
CA GLY A 66 -0.98 -11.47 25.59
C GLY A 66 -1.49 -11.89 24.21
N ILE A 67 -0.86 -11.44 23.11
CA ILE A 67 -1.19 -11.80 21.74
C ILE A 67 -0.31 -12.97 21.32
N ALA A 68 -0.93 -14.08 20.94
CA ALA A 68 -0.24 -15.19 20.29
C ALA A 68 0.05 -14.85 18.82
N TRP A 69 1.28 -15.05 18.37
CA TRP A 69 1.66 -14.87 16.96
C TRP A 69 2.11 -16.20 16.38
N LEU A 70 1.50 -16.55 15.22
CA LEU A 70 1.84 -17.71 14.43
C LEU A 70 2.50 -17.25 13.12
N ALA A 71 3.77 -17.61 12.95
CA ALA A 71 4.57 -17.24 11.78
C ALA A 71 4.27 -18.15 10.57
N GLU A 72 2.99 -18.24 10.20
CA GLU A 72 2.48 -19.06 9.11
C GLU A 72 1.58 -18.25 8.17
N ARG A 73 1.34 -18.80 6.97
CA ARG A 73 0.36 -18.27 6.02
C ARG A 73 -1.01 -18.89 6.28
N ALA A 74 -2.06 -18.09 6.22
CA ALA A 74 -3.43 -18.61 6.13
C ALA A 74 -3.69 -19.08 4.69
N GLU A 75 -4.03 -20.36 4.51
CA GLU A 75 -4.25 -20.99 3.20
C GLU A 75 -5.71 -20.96 2.78
N CYS A 76 -6.63 -21.19 3.71
CA CYS A 76 -8.06 -21.07 3.44
C CYS A 76 -8.88 -20.73 4.70
N VAL A 77 -10.07 -20.21 4.48
CA VAL A 77 -11.07 -19.87 5.51
C VAL A 77 -12.35 -20.66 5.24
N ASP A 78 -12.75 -21.49 6.18
CA ASP A 78 -14.06 -22.13 6.23
C ASP A 78 -14.96 -21.28 7.17
N ALA A 79 -15.74 -20.39 6.56
CA ALA A 79 -16.54 -19.44 7.33
C ALA A 79 -17.79 -20.08 7.96
N GLU A 80 -18.30 -21.18 7.41
CA GLU A 80 -19.41 -21.96 7.99
C GLU A 80 -18.96 -22.69 9.23
N ALA A 81 -17.82 -23.39 9.17
CA ALA A 81 -17.25 -24.08 10.30
C ALA A 81 -16.46 -23.16 11.26
N SER A 82 -16.36 -21.85 10.95
CA SER A 82 -15.64 -20.85 11.74
C SER A 82 -14.19 -21.25 12.06
N ARG A 83 -13.41 -21.61 11.03
CA ARG A 83 -12.01 -22.05 11.16
C ARG A 83 -11.14 -21.60 9.99
N VAL A 84 -9.84 -21.50 10.24
CA VAL A 84 -8.81 -21.14 9.27
C VAL A 84 -7.77 -22.23 9.20
N GLN A 85 -7.37 -22.64 8.01
CA GLN A 85 -6.24 -23.54 7.79
C GLN A 85 -4.98 -22.74 7.50
N THR A 86 -3.87 -23.15 8.08
CA THR A 86 -2.56 -22.56 7.84
C THR A 86 -1.69 -23.43 6.93
N SER A 87 -0.56 -22.90 6.50
CA SER A 87 0.39 -23.56 5.61
C SER A 87 0.98 -24.88 6.16
N SER A 88 0.93 -25.09 7.48
CA SER A 88 1.26 -26.39 8.11
C SER A 88 0.13 -27.43 8.00
N GLY A 89 -1.04 -27.05 7.45
CA GLY A 89 -2.23 -27.90 7.39
C GLY A 89 -3.07 -27.87 8.66
N GLN A 90 -2.64 -27.15 9.70
CA GLN A 90 -3.35 -27.06 10.97
C GLN A 90 -4.58 -26.16 10.86
N TRP A 91 -5.67 -26.55 11.55
CA TRP A 91 -6.91 -25.78 11.64
C TRP A 91 -7.03 -25.06 12.98
N PHE A 92 -7.40 -23.77 12.92
CA PHE A 92 -7.65 -22.92 14.09
C PHE A 92 -9.07 -22.41 14.05
N SER A 93 -9.84 -22.70 15.09
CA SER A 93 -11.22 -22.20 15.24
C SER A 93 -11.24 -20.76 15.76
N TYR A 94 -12.31 -20.02 15.41
CA TYR A 94 -12.50 -18.66 15.88
C TYR A 94 -13.95 -18.35 16.25
N ASP A 95 -14.16 -17.47 17.23
CA ASP A 95 -15.46 -16.83 17.48
C ASP A 95 -15.65 -15.64 16.54
N ARG A 96 -14.57 -14.89 16.29
CA ARG A 96 -14.50 -13.77 15.34
C ARG A 96 -13.20 -13.83 14.56
N LEU A 97 -13.30 -13.55 13.27
CA LEU A 97 -12.16 -13.50 12.35
C LEU A 97 -11.98 -12.10 11.78
N VAL A 98 -10.75 -11.63 11.69
CA VAL A 98 -10.37 -10.43 10.91
C VAL A 98 -9.48 -10.82 9.76
N ILE A 99 -9.83 -10.40 8.53
CA ILE A 99 -9.01 -10.57 7.33
C ILE A 99 -8.40 -9.22 6.96
N ALA A 100 -7.10 -9.08 7.17
CA ALA A 100 -6.33 -7.84 6.99
C ALA A 100 -5.05 -8.05 6.17
N CYS A 101 -5.08 -8.94 5.16
CA CYS A 101 -3.91 -9.33 4.36
C CYS A 101 -3.36 -8.22 3.45
N GLY A 102 -4.11 -7.12 3.26
CA GLY A 102 -3.72 -6.05 2.32
C GLY A 102 -3.77 -6.50 0.87
N GLY A 103 -2.93 -5.88 0.02
CA GLY A 103 -2.81 -6.19 -1.40
C GLY A 103 -1.35 -6.31 -1.85
N GLY A 104 -1.15 -6.93 -2.99
CA GLY A 104 0.13 -7.05 -3.70
C GLY A 104 0.20 -6.15 -4.94
N ALA A 105 1.35 -6.17 -5.63
CA ALA A 105 1.48 -5.51 -6.92
C ALA A 105 0.56 -6.16 -7.97
N ASP A 106 -0.03 -5.34 -8.82
CA ASP A 106 -0.72 -5.82 -10.02
C ASP A 106 0.14 -5.55 -11.25
N HIS A 107 0.54 -6.59 -11.92
CA HIS A 107 1.30 -6.51 -13.17
C HIS A 107 0.40 -6.47 -14.42
N PHE A 108 -0.93 -6.45 -14.24
CA PHE A 108 -1.95 -6.36 -15.30
C PHE A 108 -1.79 -7.38 -16.43
N GLY A 109 -1.16 -8.53 -16.16
CA GLY A 109 -0.86 -9.54 -17.16
C GLY A 109 0.17 -9.10 -18.22
N ILE A 110 0.91 -8.02 -17.97
CA ILE A 110 1.94 -7.53 -18.90
C ILE A 110 3.09 -8.54 -18.96
N PRO A 111 3.43 -9.04 -20.18
CA PRO A 111 4.49 -10.03 -20.35
C PRO A 111 5.81 -9.59 -19.70
N GLY A 112 6.39 -10.47 -18.89
CA GLY A 112 7.66 -10.28 -18.22
C GLY A 112 7.66 -9.30 -17.03
N ALA A 113 6.57 -8.57 -16.76
CA ALA A 113 6.53 -7.57 -15.69
C ALA A 113 6.79 -8.20 -14.30
N GLU A 114 6.21 -9.35 -14.01
CA GLU A 114 6.41 -10.05 -12.73
C GLU A 114 7.85 -10.53 -12.53
N HIS A 115 8.49 -11.01 -13.61
CA HIS A 115 9.81 -11.65 -13.53
C HIS A 115 10.98 -10.67 -13.67
N HIS A 116 10.79 -9.58 -14.44
CA HIS A 116 11.86 -8.65 -14.83
C HIS A 116 11.73 -7.27 -14.18
N SER A 117 10.79 -7.08 -13.24
CA SER A 117 10.72 -5.85 -12.45
C SER A 117 11.01 -6.10 -10.96
N ILE A 118 11.31 -5.02 -10.26
CA ILE A 118 11.45 -4.98 -8.81
C ILE A 118 10.23 -4.24 -8.27
N GLY A 119 9.52 -4.83 -7.32
CA GLY A 119 8.46 -4.12 -6.58
C GLY A 119 9.04 -3.07 -5.63
N PHE A 120 8.14 -2.38 -4.91
CA PHE A 120 8.54 -1.50 -3.81
C PHE A 120 7.52 -1.60 -2.66
N ARG A 121 7.41 -2.80 -2.08
CA ARG A 121 6.43 -3.12 -1.03
C ARG A 121 6.98 -4.00 0.09
N GLY A 122 8.22 -4.46 -0.02
CA GLY A 122 8.84 -5.39 0.92
C GLY A 122 10.31 -5.12 1.17
N LEU A 123 10.87 -5.77 2.19
CA LEU A 123 12.30 -5.67 2.51
C LEU A 123 13.18 -6.31 1.43
N GLU A 124 12.68 -7.36 0.79
CA GLU A 124 13.37 -8.01 -0.33
C GLU A 124 13.48 -7.06 -1.52
N ASP A 125 12.42 -6.31 -1.83
CA ASP A 125 12.42 -5.29 -2.88
C ASP A 125 13.50 -4.23 -2.62
N VAL A 126 13.58 -3.75 -1.37
CA VAL A 126 14.61 -2.78 -0.96
C VAL A 126 16.00 -3.36 -1.15
N SER A 127 16.24 -4.60 -0.73
CA SER A 127 17.54 -5.26 -0.88
C SER A 127 17.93 -5.44 -2.35
N ARG A 128 16.99 -5.88 -3.21
CA ARG A 128 17.20 -6.00 -4.66
C ARG A 128 17.51 -4.64 -5.29
N LEU A 129 16.78 -3.59 -4.89
CA LEU A 129 16.98 -2.26 -5.41
C LEU A 129 18.32 -1.66 -4.95
N GLN A 130 18.71 -1.85 -3.70
CA GLN A 130 20.03 -1.45 -3.19
C GLN A 130 21.17 -2.14 -3.95
N ALA A 131 21.04 -3.44 -4.25
CA ALA A 131 22.02 -4.17 -5.06
C ALA A 131 22.13 -3.60 -6.48
N LEU A 132 20.99 -3.29 -7.12
CA LEU A 132 20.96 -2.66 -8.44
C LEU A 132 21.63 -1.28 -8.42
N LEU A 133 21.31 -0.44 -7.44
CA LEU A 133 21.91 0.90 -7.29
C LEU A 133 23.44 0.82 -7.09
N LYS A 134 23.90 -0.14 -6.29
CA LYS A 134 25.35 -0.39 -6.11
C LYS A 134 26.04 -0.77 -7.43
N GLN A 135 25.40 -1.62 -8.23
CA GLN A 135 25.93 -2.01 -9.56
C GLN A 135 26.05 -0.83 -10.52
N LEU A 136 25.03 0.06 -10.52
CA LEU A 136 25.05 1.26 -11.35
C LEU A 136 26.14 2.24 -10.92
N ASN A 137 26.31 2.46 -9.62
CA ASN A 137 27.33 3.36 -9.10
C ASN A 137 28.78 2.86 -9.27
N THR A 138 29.00 1.56 -9.48
CA THR A 138 30.34 0.96 -9.68
C THR A 138 30.71 0.81 -11.15
N ARG A 139 29.75 0.85 -12.07
CA ARG A 139 30.04 0.81 -13.51
C ARG A 139 30.54 2.17 -13.98
N SER A 140 31.58 2.18 -14.83
CA SER A 140 32.16 3.35 -15.50
C SER A 140 31.07 4.24 -16.13
N PRO A 141 31.31 5.53 -16.41
CA PRO A 141 30.31 6.60 -16.62
C PRO A 141 29.43 6.47 -17.88
N ALA A 142 29.14 5.28 -18.35
CA ALA A 142 28.05 5.08 -19.29
C ALA A 142 26.74 5.42 -18.58
N LEU A 143 26.00 6.36 -19.12
CA LEU A 143 24.70 6.80 -18.64
C LEU A 143 23.78 5.61 -18.33
N GLY A 144 23.61 5.30 -17.04
CA GLY A 144 22.62 4.32 -16.59
C GLY A 144 21.21 4.84 -16.84
N ARG A 145 20.25 3.92 -16.91
CA ARG A 145 18.83 4.29 -17.01
C ARG A 145 17.98 3.36 -16.16
N LEU A 146 17.11 3.92 -15.33
CA LEU A 146 16.10 3.19 -14.55
C LEU A 146 14.71 3.65 -14.96
N ALA A 147 13.77 2.71 -15.03
CA ALA A 147 12.37 3.01 -15.27
C ALA A 147 11.54 2.73 -14.02
N VAL A 148 10.76 3.72 -13.59
CA VAL A 148 9.71 3.57 -12.57
C VAL A 148 8.36 3.57 -13.27
N VAL A 149 7.59 2.50 -13.13
CA VAL A 149 6.29 2.33 -13.77
C VAL A 149 5.16 2.65 -12.79
N GLY A 150 4.35 3.65 -13.16
CA GLY A 150 3.27 4.22 -12.34
C GLY A 150 3.69 5.52 -11.66
N ALA A 151 3.04 6.64 -12.01
CA ALA A 151 3.27 7.95 -11.41
C ALA A 151 2.22 8.33 -10.34
N GLY A 152 1.74 7.33 -9.58
CA GLY A 152 1.03 7.55 -8.33
C GLY A 152 1.98 7.99 -7.20
N PRO A 153 1.48 8.15 -5.96
CA PRO A 153 2.31 8.59 -4.82
C PRO A 153 3.61 7.80 -4.67
N THR A 154 3.53 6.46 -4.65
CA THR A 154 4.71 5.59 -4.50
C THR A 154 5.75 5.81 -5.60
N GLY A 155 5.31 5.90 -6.86
CA GLY A 155 6.24 6.06 -7.98
C GLY A 155 6.94 7.41 -7.99
N VAL A 156 6.21 8.49 -7.68
CA VAL A 156 6.78 9.84 -7.61
C VAL A 156 7.77 9.97 -6.46
N GLU A 157 7.40 9.52 -5.25
CA GLU A 157 8.30 9.51 -4.08
C GLU A 157 9.57 8.71 -4.37
N LEU A 158 9.42 7.51 -4.98
CA LEU A 158 10.53 6.65 -5.31
C LEU A 158 11.43 7.25 -6.42
N ALA A 159 10.85 7.83 -7.46
CA ALA A 159 11.62 8.47 -8.53
C ALA A 159 12.49 9.63 -7.99
N CYS A 160 11.93 10.48 -7.12
CA CYS A 160 12.71 11.54 -6.45
C CYS A 160 13.84 10.95 -5.59
N LYS A 161 13.54 9.91 -4.80
CA LYS A 161 14.52 9.25 -3.92
C LYS A 161 15.64 8.58 -4.72
N LEU A 162 15.30 7.88 -5.81
CA LEU A 162 16.27 7.24 -6.69
C LEU A 162 17.19 8.25 -7.36
N ALA A 163 16.66 9.36 -7.85
CA ALA A 163 17.47 10.43 -8.45
C ALA A 163 18.50 10.99 -7.46
N ASP A 164 18.12 11.15 -6.18
CA ASP A 164 19.06 11.57 -5.13
C ASP A 164 20.12 10.52 -4.77
N LEU A 165 19.85 9.22 -5.06
CA LEU A 165 20.75 8.10 -4.73
C LEU A 165 21.75 7.79 -5.83
N VAL A 166 21.37 7.96 -7.10
CA VAL A 166 22.23 7.61 -8.24
C VAL A 166 23.07 8.77 -8.74
N GLY A 167 22.77 10.00 -8.30
CA GLY A 167 23.45 11.20 -8.80
C GLY A 167 23.24 11.43 -10.30
N GLY A 168 24.00 12.38 -10.88
CA GLY A 168 23.83 12.80 -12.28
C GLY A 168 24.23 11.79 -13.37
N GLY A 169 24.69 10.58 -12.99
CA GLY A 169 25.14 9.54 -13.95
C GLY A 169 24.06 8.56 -14.42
N THR A 170 22.86 8.61 -13.87
CA THR A 170 21.76 7.69 -14.20
C THR A 170 20.47 8.45 -14.42
N LEU A 171 19.85 8.25 -15.58
CA LEU A 171 18.56 8.85 -15.92
C LEU A 171 17.41 8.05 -15.30
N ILE A 172 16.48 8.73 -14.64
CA ILE A 172 15.24 8.14 -14.13
C ILE A 172 14.10 8.47 -15.09
N GLU A 173 13.46 7.43 -15.63
CA GLU A 173 12.25 7.53 -16.45
C GLU A 173 11.04 7.17 -15.59
N LEU A 174 10.10 8.08 -15.35
CA LEU A 174 8.84 7.83 -14.67
C LEU A 174 7.73 7.69 -15.71
N ILE A 175 7.15 6.49 -15.80
CA ILE A 175 6.21 6.12 -16.87
C ILE A 175 4.79 6.06 -16.32
N GLU A 176 3.87 6.79 -16.93
CA GLU A 176 2.46 6.86 -16.53
C GLU A 176 1.56 6.69 -17.77
N GLN A 177 0.62 5.75 -17.67
CA GLN A 177 -0.36 5.53 -18.75
C GLN A 177 -1.42 6.64 -18.83
N GLY A 178 -1.72 7.28 -17.70
CA GLY A 178 -2.69 8.37 -17.60
C GLY A 178 -2.12 9.70 -18.11
N PRO A 179 -2.97 10.74 -18.17
CA PRO A 179 -2.59 12.05 -18.69
C PRO A 179 -1.67 12.85 -17.76
N LEU A 180 -1.58 12.50 -16.49
CA LEU A 180 -0.80 13.25 -15.51
C LEU A 180 -0.34 12.37 -14.34
N ALA A 181 0.75 12.78 -13.70
CA ALA A 181 1.19 12.20 -12.44
C ALA A 181 0.27 12.65 -11.29
N LEU A 182 0.11 11.78 -10.28
CA LEU A 182 -0.65 12.06 -9.06
C LEU A 182 -2.11 12.51 -9.33
N PRO A 183 -2.90 11.78 -10.12
CA PRO A 183 -4.24 12.22 -10.54
C PRO A 183 -5.20 12.44 -9.36
N GLY A 184 -5.01 11.70 -8.25
CA GLY A 184 -5.84 11.80 -7.04
C GLY A 184 -5.31 12.74 -5.95
N SER A 185 -4.13 13.34 -6.14
CA SER A 185 -3.51 14.20 -5.12
C SER A 185 -4.01 15.64 -5.20
N PRO A 186 -3.99 16.38 -4.07
CA PRO A 186 -4.25 17.81 -4.05
C PRO A 186 -3.36 18.59 -5.03
N ALA A 187 -3.90 19.66 -5.63
CA ALA A 187 -3.20 20.44 -6.65
C ALA A 187 -1.82 20.93 -6.17
N PHE A 188 -1.75 21.44 -4.93
CA PHE A 188 -0.49 21.87 -4.31
C PHE A 188 0.55 20.74 -4.27
N ASN A 189 0.18 19.56 -3.77
CA ASN A 189 1.11 18.42 -3.67
C ASN A 189 1.59 17.98 -5.04
N ARG A 190 0.72 17.96 -6.05
CA ARG A 190 1.07 17.65 -7.43
C ARG A 190 2.05 18.65 -8.03
N GLU A 191 1.82 19.94 -7.82
CA GLU A 191 2.72 21.00 -8.27
C GLU A 191 4.11 20.86 -7.64
N GLN A 192 4.19 20.70 -6.32
CA GLN A 192 5.46 20.50 -5.61
C GLN A 192 6.19 19.24 -6.07
N ALA A 193 5.46 18.15 -6.33
CA ALA A 193 6.01 16.91 -6.86
C ALA A 193 6.60 17.09 -8.27
N LEU A 194 5.89 17.78 -9.17
CA LEU A 194 6.38 18.06 -10.52
C LEU A 194 7.63 18.95 -10.50
N LEU A 195 7.69 19.94 -9.61
CA LEU A 195 8.88 20.76 -9.40
C LEU A 195 10.05 19.92 -8.87
N ALA A 196 9.82 19.02 -7.94
CA ALA A 196 10.83 18.13 -7.38
C ALA A 196 11.39 17.15 -8.43
N LEU A 197 10.53 16.56 -9.29
CA LEU A 197 10.94 15.72 -10.40
C LEU A 197 11.80 16.47 -11.42
N ARG A 198 11.39 17.70 -11.81
CA ARG A 198 12.13 18.55 -12.75
C ARG A 198 13.52 18.94 -12.21
N ARG A 199 13.62 19.33 -10.93
CA ARG A 199 14.90 19.68 -10.30
C ARG A 199 15.91 18.53 -10.25
N ARG A 200 15.42 17.28 -10.38
CA ARG A 200 16.20 16.05 -10.35
C ARG A 200 16.39 15.42 -11.73
N ASP A 201 16.02 16.13 -12.79
CA ASP A 201 16.08 15.64 -14.19
C ASP A 201 15.34 14.31 -14.41
N VAL A 202 14.30 14.02 -13.60
CA VAL A 202 13.44 12.86 -13.80
C VAL A 202 12.56 13.09 -15.02
N ARG A 203 12.64 12.19 -16.00
CA ARG A 203 11.80 12.23 -17.19
C ARG A 203 10.44 11.63 -16.92
N LEU A 204 9.41 12.45 -16.87
CA LEU A 204 8.02 12.01 -16.75
C LEU A 204 7.43 11.78 -18.15
N ARG A 205 6.98 10.54 -18.40
CA ARG A 205 6.28 10.14 -19.63
C ARG A 205 4.83 9.80 -19.30
N CYS A 206 3.95 10.77 -19.46
CA CYS A 206 2.49 10.56 -19.42
C CYS A 206 1.98 9.98 -20.73
N HIS A 207 0.72 9.53 -20.77
CA HIS A 207 0.10 8.87 -21.93
C HIS A 207 0.94 7.72 -22.49
N THR A 208 1.72 7.04 -21.65
CA THR A 208 2.66 6.02 -22.08
C THR A 208 2.42 4.71 -21.31
N ARG A 209 1.96 3.69 -22.05
CA ARG A 209 1.67 2.38 -21.49
C ARG A 209 2.84 1.43 -21.72
N VAL A 210 3.23 0.69 -20.67
CA VAL A 210 4.15 -0.44 -20.79
C VAL A 210 3.39 -1.63 -21.38
N THR A 211 3.92 -2.23 -22.44
CA THR A 211 3.32 -3.39 -23.13
C THR A 211 4.09 -4.68 -22.88
N ALA A 212 5.38 -4.60 -22.57
CA ALA A 212 6.20 -5.73 -22.11
C ALA A 212 7.39 -5.25 -21.28
N VAL A 213 7.89 -6.13 -20.40
CA VAL A 213 9.13 -5.93 -19.65
C VAL A 213 10.10 -7.04 -20.01
N ARG A 214 11.36 -6.69 -20.32
CA ARG A 214 12.43 -7.61 -20.68
C ARG A 214 13.61 -7.43 -19.73
N PRO A 215 14.57 -8.36 -19.72
CA PRO A 215 15.78 -8.24 -18.89
C PRO A 215 16.60 -6.97 -19.17
N ASP A 216 16.52 -6.44 -20.37
CA ASP A 216 17.31 -5.31 -20.89
C ASP A 216 16.50 -4.04 -21.17
N GLY A 217 15.17 -4.06 -20.93
CA GLY A 217 14.35 -2.89 -21.17
C GLY A 217 12.84 -3.09 -21.16
N LEU A 218 12.16 -2.08 -21.67
CA LEU A 218 10.70 -2.00 -21.76
C LEU A 218 10.25 -1.87 -23.22
N SER A 219 9.05 -2.39 -23.51
CA SER A 219 8.27 -1.98 -24.68
C SER A 219 7.20 -1.00 -24.24
N LEU A 220 7.14 0.14 -24.90
CA LEU A 220 6.24 1.25 -24.55
C LEU A 220 5.33 1.55 -25.73
N ARG A 221 4.07 1.89 -25.45
CA ARG A 221 3.12 2.41 -26.43
C ARG A 221 2.60 3.76 -25.98
N HIS A 222 2.80 4.76 -26.82
CA HIS A 222 2.22 6.08 -26.58
C HIS A 222 0.73 6.07 -26.92
N GLN A 223 -0.11 6.65 -26.05
CA GLN A 223 -1.54 6.79 -26.27
C GLN A 223 -1.83 8.22 -26.71
N GLU A 224 -2.33 8.41 -27.92
CA GLU A 224 -2.75 9.73 -28.38
C GLU A 224 -3.90 10.26 -27.51
N ALA A 225 -3.79 11.48 -27.07
CA ALA A 225 -4.83 12.15 -26.30
C ALA A 225 -6.04 12.39 -27.23
N GLY A 226 -7.06 11.52 -27.14
CA GLY A 226 -8.31 11.71 -27.90
C GLY A 226 -8.77 10.55 -28.77
N ALA A 227 -8.09 9.42 -28.82
CA ALA A 227 -8.54 8.24 -29.56
C ALA A 227 -9.63 7.44 -28.81
N ALA A 228 -10.76 8.09 -28.47
CA ALA A 228 -12.03 7.41 -28.30
C ALA A 228 -12.67 7.30 -29.72
N ALA A 229 -12.61 6.09 -30.30
CA ALA A 229 -13.41 5.63 -31.43
C ALA A 229 -13.61 6.64 -32.60
N SER A 230 -12.62 6.83 -33.43
CA SER A 230 -12.85 7.15 -34.85
C SER A 230 -12.10 6.15 -35.73
N ALA A 231 -12.78 5.08 -36.13
CA ALA A 231 -12.38 4.25 -37.24
C ALA A 231 -12.49 5.08 -38.53
N GLY A 232 -11.37 5.58 -39.05
CA GLY A 232 -11.32 6.39 -40.23
C GLY A 232 -9.90 6.54 -40.77
N VAL A 233 -9.57 5.70 -41.74
CA VAL A 233 -8.66 5.84 -42.88
C VAL A 233 -7.46 6.80 -42.77
N GLY A 234 -6.25 6.24 -42.74
CA GLY A 234 -5.05 6.83 -43.38
C GLY A 234 -4.20 7.75 -42.50
N GLY A 235 -3.45 7.20 -41.58
CA GLY A 235 -2.37 7.93 -40.91
C GLY A 235 -1.26 6.93 -40.50
N ALA A 236 -0.02 7.31 -40.68
CA ALA A 236 1.18 6.50 -40.48
C ALA A 236 1.14 5.73 -39.15
N ASN A 237 1.59 4.49 -39.17
CA ASN A 237 1.70 3.49 -38.09
C ASN A 237 2.04 4.04 -36.68
N SER A 238 1.04 4.54 -35.95
CA SER A 238 1.15 4.87 -34.51
C SER A 238 1.08 3.64 -33.60
N ASN A 239 1.14 2.43 -34.18
CA ASN A 239 0.93 1.17 -33.49
C ASN A 239 2.23 0.36 -33.22
N GLN A 240 3.40 0.96 -33.44
CA GLN A 240 4.68 0.31 -33.11
C GLN A 240 5.07 0.63 -31.68
N ASP A 241 5.41 -0.43 -30.92
CA ASP A 241 5.94 -0.28 -29.58
C ASP A 241 7.36 0.30 -29.65
N GLU A 242 7.61 1.38 -28.89
CA GLU A 242 8.96 1.93 -28.67
C GLU A 242 9.73 0.98 -27.74
N ALA A 243 10.94 0.57 -28.13
CA ALA A 243 11.85 -0.12 -27.24
C ALA A 243 12.65 0.90 -26.41
N LEU A 244 12.56 0.82 -25.08
CA LEU A 244 13.32 1.65 -24.15
C LEU A 244 14.32 0.78 -23.39
N PRO A 245 15.62 0.80 -23.74
CA PRO A 245 16.66 0.08 -22.98
C PRO A 245 16.81 0.71 -21.59
N VAL A 246 16.79 -0.14 -20.54
CA VAL A 246 17.02 0.27 -19.15
C VAL A 246 17.81 -0.78 -18.38
N ASN A 247 18.50 -0.37 -17.34
CA ASN A 247 19.27 -1.25 -16.46
C ASN A 247 18.39 -1.90 -15.37
N GLY A 248 17.19 -1.38 -15.16
CA GLY A 248 16.25 -1.94 -14.22
C GLY A 248 14.89 -1.28 -14.30
N VAL A 249 13.86 -2.05 -13.98
CA VAL A 249 12.46 -1.64 -13.96
C VAL A 249 11.93 -1.76 -12.54
N ILE A 250 11.36 -0.70 -12.01
CA ILE A 250 10.72 -0.67 -10.72
C ILE A 250 9.21 -0.53 -10.93
N TRP A 251 8.45 -1.52 -10.42
CA TRP A 251 7.01 -1.58 -10.64
C TRP A 251 6.25 -1.05 -9.44
N THR A 252 5.61 0.10 -9.58
CA THR A 252 4.80 0.73 -8.54
C THR A 252 3.33 0.89 -8.94
N ALA A 253 2.97 0.45 -10.15
CA ALA A 253 1.62 0.55 -10.68
C ALA A 253 0.72 -0.59 -10.15
N GLY A 254 -0.53 -0.24 -9.88
CA GLY A 254 -1.59 -1.21 -9.58
C GLY A 254 -1.52 -1.85 -8.19
N LEU A 255 -2.71 -2.28 -7.76
CA LEU A 255 -2.90 -3.10 -6.56
C LEU A 255 -3.87 -4.22 -6.89
N ARG A 256 -3.48 -5.44 -6.56
CA ARG A 256 -4.30 -6.64 -6.64
C ARG A 256 -4.50 -7.23 -5.25
N PHE A 257 -5.72 -7.66 -4.98
CA PHE A 257 -6.11 -8.22 -3.69
C PHE A 257 -6.38 -9.72 -3.84
N SER A 258 -5.62 -10.52 -3.14
CA SER A 258 -5.70 -11.99 -3.18
C SER A 258 -5.70 -12.54 -1.75
N PRO A 259 -6.81 -12.35 -0.98
CA PRO A 259 -6.93 -12.99 0.32
C PRO A 259 -6.97 -14.52 0.15
N PRO A 260 -6.72 -15.29 1.22
CA PRO A 260 -6.90 -16.73 1.18
C PRO A 260 -8.31 -17.07 0.67
N PRO A 261 -8.50 -18.19 -0.03
CA PRO A 261 -9.81 -18.69 -0.40
C PRO A 261 -10.76 -18.76 0.80
N ILE A 262 -11.98 -18.28 0.63
CA ILE A 262 -13.01 -18.24 1.67
C ILE A 262 -14.21 -19.06 1.19
N SER A 263 -14.67 -19.99 1.98
CA SER A 263 -15.86 -20.78 1.70
C SER A 263 -16.96 -20.48 2.74
N PRO A 264 -18.20 -20.15 2.31
CA PRO A 264 -18.60 -19.86 0.93
C PRO A 264 -17.93 -18.59 0.37
N SER A 265 -17.81 -18.53 -0.97
CA SER A 265 -17.09 -17.42 -1.65
C SER A 265 -17.81 -16.09 -1.42
N PRO A 266 -17.16 -15.08 -0.82
CA PRO A 266 -17.77 -13.79 -0.57
C PRO A 266 -17.77 -12.90 -1.81
N PRO A 267 -18.68 -11.90 -1.87
CA PRO A 267 -18.71 -10.92 -2.95
C PRO A 267 -17.46 -10.04 -2.94
N ARG A 268 -16.96 -9.73 -4.15
CA ARG A 268 -15.73 -8.95 -4.37
C ARG A 268 -15.96 -7.85 -5.40
N ASP A 269 -15.16 -6.79 -5.31
CA ASP A 269 -15.08 -5.80 -6.38
C ASP A 269 -14.19 -6.27 -7.54
N ARG A 270 -14.10 -5.46 -8.60
CA ARG A 270 -13.28 -5.76 -9.80
C ARG A 270 -11.77 -5.88 -9.52
N ARG A 271 -11.28 -5.33 -8.39
CA ARG A 271 -9.87 -5.43 -7.96
C ARG A 271 -9.62 -6.59 -7.00
N GLY A 272 -10.68 -7.34 -6.65
CA GLY A 272 -10.61 -8.47 -5.72
C GLY A 272 -10.76 -8.10 -4.24
N ARG A 273 -11.11 -6.83 -3.90
CA ARG A 273 -11.41 -6.43 -2.53
C ARG A 273 -12.72 -7.08 -2.07
N LEU A 274 -12.78 -7.40 -0.80
CA LEU A 274 -13.95 -8.00 -0.17
C LEU A 274 -15.00 -6.93 0.14
N LEU A 275 -16.23 -7.13 -0.35
CA LEU A 275 -17.33 -6.22 -0.02
C LEU A 275 -17.75 -6.45 1.44
N CYS A 276 -17.77 -5.39 2.20
CA CYS A 276 -18.16 -5.44 3.60
C CYS A 276 -19.24 -4.40 3.94
N GLU A 277 -19.90 -4.63 5.06
CA GLU A 277 -20.86 -3.72 5.65
C GLU A 277 -20.13 -2.45 6.18
N PRO A 278 -20.83 -1.35 6.45
CA PRO A 278 -20.21 -0.13 7.01
C PRO A 278 -19.47 -0.38 8.33
N ASP A 279 -19.86 -1.37 9.11
CA ASP A 279 -19.24 -1.78 10.37
C ASP A 279 -18.01 -2.72 10.19
N LEU A 280 -17.59 -2.92 8.93
CA LEU A 280 -16.48 -3.75 8.47
C LEU A 280 -16.74 -5.26 8.54
N ARG A 281 -17.96 -5.73 8.81
CA ARG A 281 -18.28 -7.16 8.67
C ARG A 281 -18.30 -7.57 7.20
N LEU A 282 -17.73 -8.73 6.92
CA LEU A 282 -17.81 -9.35 5.60
C LEU A 282 -19.28 -9.63 5.26
N ARG A 283 -19.70 -9.21 4.08
CA ARG A 283 -21.10 -9.38 3.65
C ARG A 283 -21.50 -10.86 3.63
N GLY A 284 -22.61 -11.16 4.29
CA GLY A 284 -23.11 -12.54 4.44
C GLY A 284 -22.38 -13.38 5.50
N GLN A 285 -21.38 -12.83 6.21
CA GLN A 285 -20.59 -13.55 7.20
C GLN A 285 -20.49 -12.76 8.52
N PRO A 286 -21.43 -12.90 9.46
CA PRO A 286 -21.53 -12.04 10.64
C PRO A 286 -20.38 -12.19 11.63
N ARG A 287 -19.60 -13.26 11.56
CA ARG A 287 -18.43 -13.52 12.41
C ARG A 287 -17.11 -13.10 11.79
N VAL A 288 -17.11 -12.67 10.52
CA VAL A 288 -15.90 -12.30 9.76
C VAL A 288 -15.88 -10.82 9.50
N PHE A 289 -14.76 -10.17 9.78
CA PHE A 289 -14.49 -8.76 9.53
C PHE A 289 -13.37 -8.60 8.52
N VAL A 290 -13.38 -7.49 7.79
CA VAL A 290 -12.36 -7.17 6.78
C VAL A 290 -11.82 -5.77 7.06
N ALA A 291 -10.50 -5.59 6.98
CA ALA A 291 -9.90 -4.29 7.23
C ALA A 291 -8.68 -4.00 6.34
N GLY A 292 -8.26 -2.74 6.31
CA GLY A 292 -7.17 -2.23 5.50
C GLY A 292 -7.53 -2.16 4.02
N ASP A 293 -6.52 -2.26 3.18
CA ASP A 293 -6.64 -2.10 1.72
C ASP A 293 -7.59 -3.13 1.08
N LEU A 294 -7.76 -4.28 1.73
CA LEU A 294 -8.64 -5.37 1.29
C LEU A 294 -10.13 -5.07 1.45
N ALA A 295 -10.48 -4.20 2.40
CA ALA A 295 -11.87 -3.88 2.72
C ALA A 295 -12.48 -2.90 1.71
N HIS A 296 -13.70 -3.23 1.25
CA HIS A 296 -14.52 -2.29 0.48
C HIS A 296 -15.88 -2.10 1.17
N PRO A 297 -15.97 -1.17 2.13
CA PRO A 297 -17.24 -0.86 2.77
C PRO A 297 -18.22 -0.24 1.78
N LEU A 298 -19.44 -0.74 1.76
CA LEU A 298 -20.51 -0.21 0.94
C LEU A 298 -21.15 0.99 1.65
N ALA A 299 -21.19 2.16 1.00
CA ALA A 299 -21.93 3.30 1.50
C ALA A 299 -23.43 3.01 1.56
N GLU A 300 -24.15 3.58 2.55
CA GLU A 300 -25.60 3.37 2.70
C GLU A 300 -26.39 3.82 1.47
N ASP A 301 -25.98 4.93 0.84
CA ASP A 301 -26.63 5.43 -0.38
C ASP A 301 -26.46 4.47 -1.57
N THR A 302 -25.34 3.76 -1.66
CA THR A 302 -25.10 2.75 -2.70
C THR A 302 -26.00 1.52 -2.49
N ARG A 303 -26.35 1.20 -1.25
CA ARG A 303 -27.30 0.12 -0.91
C ARG A 303 -28.72 0.43 -1.40
N ARG A 304 -29.19 1.69 -1.23
CA ARG A 304 -30.51 2.15 -1.68
C ARG A 304 -30.60 2.26 -3.20
N ALA A 305 -29.59 2.83 -3.86
CA ALA A 305 -29.56 3.02 -5.31
C ALA A 305 -29.49 1.70 -6.10
N ALA A 306 -28.91 0.65 -5.51
CA ALA A 306 -28.78 -0.65 -6.14
C ALA A 306 -30.00 -1.57 -5.93
N GLY A 307 -31.08 -1.13 -5.24
CA GLY A 307 -32.27 -1.96 -4.98
C GLY A 307 -31.99 -3.25 -4.26
N LEU A 308 -30.88 -3.32 -3.51
CA LEU A 308 -30.35 -4.56 -2.95
C LEU A 308 -31.05 -4.94 -1.65
N GLY A 309 -32.08 -5.75 -1.78
CA GLY A 309 -32.41 -6.76 -0.79
C GLY A 309 -31.20 -7.68 -0.60
N ALA A 310 -31.15 -8.46 0.45
CA ALA A 310 -30.00 -9.22 0.95
C ALA A 310 -29.29 -10.16 -0.06
N GLU A 311 -29.75 -10.30 -1.29
CA GLU A 311 -29.24 -11.22 -2.32
C GLU A 311 -28.95 -10.48 -3.63
N ALA A 312 -27.70 -10.59 -4.10
CA ALA A 312 -27.17 -10.31 -5.45
C ALA A 312 -27.30 -8.87 -6.01
N ALA A 313 -26.15 -8.18 -6.07
CA ALA A 313 -25.95 -7.08 -7.03
C ALA A 313 -24.99 -7.54 -8.13
N PRO A 314 -25.32 -7.31 -9.43
CA PRO A 314 -24.34 -7.29 -10.49
C PRO A 314 -23.35 -6.16 -10.27
N ALA A 315 -22.14 -6.28 -10.85
CA ALA A 315 -21.02 -5.35 -10.74
C ALA A 315 -21.36 -3.95 -11.29
N ALA A 316 -22.23 -3.20 -10.59
CA ALA A 316 -22.43 -1.79 -10.81
C ALA A 316 -21.14 -1.03 -10.47
N ASP A 317 -20.90 0.08 -11.12
CA ASP A 317 -19.69 0.88 -10.96
C ASP A 317 -19.57 1.44 -9.51
N LEU A 318 -18.98 0.63 -8.63
CA LEU A 318 -18.76 0.94 -7.21
C LEU A 318 -17.53 1.84 -7.00
N SER A 319 -16.92 2.35 -8.08
CA SER A 319 -15.65 3.08 -8.02
C SER A 319 -15.77 4.44 -7.34
N ALA A 320 -16.93 5.09 -7.40
CA ALA A 320 -17.14 6.45 -6.92
C ALA A 320 -17.20 6.58 -5.38
N SER A 321 -17.46 5.48 -4.64
CA SER A 321 -17.61 5.50 -3.17
C SER A 321 -16.52 4.72 -2.42
N SER A 322 -15.47 4.25 -3.11
CA SER A 322 -14.49 3.39 -2.49
C SER A 322 -13.45 4.16 -1.66
N LEU A 323 -13.19 3.67 -0.43
CA LEU A 323 -12.09 4.18 0.38
C LEU A 323 -10.74 3.97 -0.32
N PRO A 324 -9.81 4.95 -0.23
CA PRO A 324 -8.48 4.77 -0.76
C PRO A 324 -7.72 3.67 -0.01
N ALA A 325 -6.97 2.84 -0.73
CA ALA A 325 -6.10 1.82 -0.15
C ALA A 325 -4.84 2.50 0.42
N THR A 326 -4.92 2.97 1.64
CA THR A 326 -3.84 3.71 2.30
C THR A 326 -3.66 3.29 3.76
N ALA A 327 -2.43 3.44 4.25
CA ALA A 327 -2.12 3.22 5.66
C ALA A 327 -2.99 4.10 6.60
N GLN A 328 -3.39 5.30 6.14
CA GLN A 328 -4.26 6.20 6.91
C GLN A 328 -5.64 5.60 7.17
N VAL A 329 -6.26 4.99 6.16
CA VAL A 329 -7.56 4.30 6.31
C VAL A 329 -7.40 3.09 7.23
N ALA A 330 -6.41 2.24 6.97
CA ALA A 330 -6.14 1.04 7.76
C ALA A 330 -5.91 1.37 9.25
N PHE A 331 -5.14 2.43 9.52
CA PHE A 331 -4.87 2.90 10.88
C PHE A 331 -6.13 3.41 11.60
N GLN A 332 -7.03 4.13 10.89
CA GLN A 332 -8.29 4.61 11.47
C GLN A 332 -9.32 3.49 11.66
N GLN A 333 -9.30 2.45 10.86
CA GLN A 333 -10.19 1.29 11.02
C GLN A 333 -9.87 0.49 12.28
N ALA A 334 -8.61 0.40 12.68
CA ALA A 334 -8.16 -0.51 13.72
C ALA A 334 -8.84 -0.28 15.10
N PRO A 335 -8.91 0.93 15.67
CA PRO A 335 -9.58 1.14 16.96
C PRO A 335 -11.09 0.87 16.92
N LEU A 336 -11.77 1.26 15.82
CA LEU A 336 -13.19 0.93 15.65
C LEU A 336 -13.39 -0.58 15.55
N LEU A 337 -12.55 -1.26 14.76
CA LEU A 337 -12.64 -2.70 14.59
C LEU A 337 -12.42 -3.44 15.91
N ALA A 338 -11.46 -3.01 16.74
CA ALA A 338 -11.27 -3.56 18.07
C ALA A 338 -12.52 -3.38 18.98
N ALA A 339 -13.16 -2.20 18.92
CA ALA A 339 -14.41 -1.94 19.62
C ALA A 339 -15.57 -2.81 19.10
N ASN A 340 -15.70 -2.92 17.75
CA ASN A 340 -16.73 -3.73 17.12
C ASN A 340 -16.55 -5.23 17.36
N LEU A 341 -15.32 -5.72 17.44
CA LEU A 341 -15.04 -7.12 17.82
C LEU A 341 -15.54 -7.41 19.24
N ARG A 342 -15.25 -6.53 20.21
CA ARG A 342 -15.75 -6.66 21.59
C ARG A 342 -17.29 -6.66 21.61
N ARG A 343 -17.91 -5.66 20.96
CA ARG A 343 -19.38 -5.56 20.86
C ARG A 343 -19.99 -6.82 20.23
N SER A 344 -19.37 -7.28 19.13
CA SER A 344 -19.84 -8.49 18.46
C SER A 344 -19.74 -9.75 19.32
N LEU A 345 -18.71 -9.86 20.19
CA LEU A 345 -18.60 -10.95 21.17
C LEU A 345 -19.66 -10.85 22.26
N ALA A 346 -20.02 -9.63 22.66
CA ALA A 346 -21.06 -9.36 23.65
C ALA A 346 -22.48 -9.37 23.09
N GLY A 347 -22.67 -9.49 21.76
CA GLY A 347 -24.01 -9.39 21.14
C GLY A 347 -24.55 -7.96 21.08
N GLU A 348 -23.70 -6.94 21.23
CA GLU A 348 -24.04 -5.53 21.19
C GLU A 348 -24.11 -4.99 19.73
N PRO A 349 -24.85 -3.90 19.48
CA PRO A 349 -24.87 -3.21 18.18
C PRO A 349 -23.47 -2.70 17.77
N LEU A 350 -23.14 -2.84 16.48
CA LEU A 350 -21.86 -2.39 15.92
C LEU A 350 -21.94 -0.96 15.40
N GLU A 351 -20.81 -0.27 15.40
CA GLU A 351 -20.69 1.10 14.89
C GLU A 351 -20.15 1.11 13.46
N PRO A 352 -20.66 1.97 12.56
CA PRO A 352 -20.15 2.12 11.22
C PRO A 352 -18.80 2.86 11.22
N PHE A 353 -17.92 2.48 10.28
CA PHE A 353 -16.66 3.17 10.04
C PHE A 353 -16.90 4.48 9.31
N GLN A 354 -16.36 5.55 9.87
CA GLN A 354 -16.35 6.88 9.27
C GLN A 354 -14.90 7.32 9.01
N TRP A 355 -14.53 7.40 7.73
CA TRP A 355 -13.20 7.85 7.37
C TRP A 355 -13.08 9.37 7.44
N ARG A 356 -12.02 9.83 8.10
CA ARG A 356 -11.62 11.25 8.13
C ARG A 356 -10.38 11.44 7.28
N ASN A 357 -10.48 12.20 6.21
CA ASN A 357 -9.32 12.56 5.42
C ASN A 357 -8.46 13.59 6.19
N LEU A 358 -7.31 13.14 6.69
CA LEU A 358 -6.35 13.99 7.39
C LEU A 358 -5.38 14.71 6.45
N GLY A 359 -5.53 14.52 5.15
CA GLY A 359 -4.65 15.05 4.12
C GLY A 359 -3.63 14.03 3.61
N GLU A 360 -2.72 14.53 2.79
CA GLU A 360 -1.69 13.74 2.10
C GLU A 360 -0.30 14.32 2.40
N MET A 361 0.68 13.45 2.61
CA MET A 361 2.09 13.80 2.75
C MET A 361 2.90 12.97 1.77
N LEU A 362 3.75 13.62 0.97
CA LEU A 362 4.63 12.98 -0.01
C LEU A 362 6.09 13.29 0.32
N SER A 363 6.94 12.27 0.26
CA SER A 363 8.40 12.45 0.27
C SER A 363 8.88 12.89 -1.12
N LEU A 364 9.63 13.96 -1.20
CA LEU A 364 10.11 14.50 -2.47
C LEU A 364 11.63 14.38 -2.61
N GLY A 365 12.19 13.31 -2.09
CA GLY A 365 13.61 13.03 -2.07
C GLY A 365 14.21 13.11 -0.66
N ARG A 366 15.52 13.33 -0.56
CA ARG A 366 16.21 13.44 0.73
C ARG A 366 15.92 14.78 1.39
N GLY A 367 15.43 14.77 2.62
CA GLY A 367 15.17 15.96 3.42
C GLY A 367 14.06 16.87 2.89
N GLU A 368 13.31 16.46 1.87
CA GLU A 368 12.22 17.23 1.26
C GLU A 368 10.92 16.45 1.29
N ALA A 369 9.82 17.16 1.54
CA ALA A 369 8.46 16.63 1.47
C ALA A 369 7.49 17.74 1.07
N CYS A 370 6.27 17.35 0.73
CA CYS A 370 5.12 18.25 0.73
C CYS A 370 3.96 17.63 1.47
N LEU A 371 3.08 18.46 1.98
CA LEU A 371 1.86 18.04 2.66
C LEU A 371 0.71 19.01 2.38
N THR A 372 -0.48 18.44 2.35
CA THR A 372 -1.75 19.18 2.33
C THR A 372 -2.72 18.46 3.24
N GLY A 373 -3.24 19.14 4.25
CA GLY A 373 -4.22 18.56 5.18
C GLY A 373 -4.59 19.52 6.29
N MET A 374 -5.79 19.37 6.85
CA MET A 374 -6.30 20.16 7.97
C MET A 374 -6.17 21.70 7.77
N GLY A 375 -6.36 22.17 6.51
CA GLY A 375 -6.23 23.59 6.17
C GLY A 375 -4.78 24.08 5.99
N LEU A 376 -3.77 23.22 6.11
CA LEU A 376 -2.35 23.55 5.97
C LEU A 376 -1.79 22.98 4.67
N THR A 377 -0.99 23.79 3.97
CA THR A 377 -0.12 23.35 2.87
C THR A 377 1.32 23.74 3.22
N LEU A 378 2.26 22.81 3.07
CA LEU A 378 3.67 23.04 3.38
C LEU A 378 4.55 22.22 2.43
N ALA A 379 5.73 22.76 2.06
CA ALA A 379 6.71 22.04 1.25
C ALA A 379 8.14 22.29 1.75
N GLY A 380 9.08 21.46 1.31
CA GLY A 380 10.49 21.55 1.65
C GLY A 380 10.87 20.89 2.98
N PRO A 381 12.00 21.32 3.61
CA PRO A 381 12.55 20.68 4.81
C PRO A 381 11.59 20.71 6.02
N ALA A 382 10.83 21.80 6.20
CA ALA A 382 9.86 21.89 7.30
C ALA A 382 8.73 20.85 7.15
N ALA A 383 8.23 20.63 5.93
CA ALA A 383 7.28 19.57 5.63
C ALA A 383 7.86 18.17 5.90
N PHE A 384 9.15 17.97 5.60
CA PHE A 384 9.83 16.71 5.87
C PHE A 384 9.92 16.43 7.38
N GLN A 385 10.27 17.41 8.21
CA GLN A 385 10.28 17.24 9.67
C GLN A 385 8.89 16.96 10.24
N LEU A 386 7.87 17.67 9.75
CA LEU A 386 6.50 17.44 10.19
C LEU A 386 6.00 16.04 9.80
N ARG A 387 6.36 15.55 8.59
CA ARG A 387 6.08 14.17 8.15
C ARG A 387 6.77 13.14 9.07
N ARG A 388 8.05 13.36 9.44
CA ARG A 388 8.75 12.49 10.40
C ARG A 388 8.02 12.44 11.75
N LEU A 389 7.65 13.58 12.31
CA LEU A 389 6.90 13.66 13.58
C LEU A 389 5.53 12.96 13.49
N ALA A 390 4.80 13.18 12.41
CA ALA A 390 3.52 12.52 12.18
C ALA A 390 3.67 10.98 12.09
N TYR A 391 4.74 10.48 11.49
CA TYR A 391 4.99 9.04 11.42
C TYR A 391 5.53 8.46 12.71
N LEU A 392 6.29 9.24 13.50
CA LEU A 392 6.73 8.82 14.82
C LEU A 392 5.56 8.43 15.72
N THR A 393 4.51 9.26 15.76
CA THR A 393 3.29 8.98 16.55
C THR A 393 2.48 7.79 16.03
N ARG A 394 2.77 7.33 14.82
CA ARG A 394 2.10 6.19 14.18
C ARG A 394 2.94 4.92 14.16
N LEU A 395 4.15 4.92 14.72
CA LEU A 395 4.92 3.70 14.92
C LEU A 395 4.23 2.81 15.95
N PRO A 396 4.25 1.47 15.79
CA PRO A 396 3.53 0.56 16.68
C PRO A 396 4.20 0.46 18.05
N GLY A 397 3.43 0.76 19.10
CA GLY A 397 3.86 0.66 20.48
C GLY A 397 4.70 1.84 20.98
N LEU A 398 4.43 2.27 22.22
CA LEU A 398 5.08 3.42 22.84
C LEU A 398 6.61 3.24 22.97
N SER A 399 7.08 2.04 23.28
CA SER A 399 8.51 1.73 23.39
C SER A 399 9.23 1.95 22.05
N GLN A 400 8.62 1.57 20.93
CA GLN A 400 9.18 1.81 19.59
C GLN A 400 9.20 3.30 19.24
N GLN A 401 8.13 4.03 19.59
CA GLN A 401 8.05 5.48 19.39
C GLN A 401 9.15 6.21 20.18
N LEU A 402 9.33 5.90 21.47
CA LEU A 402 10.35 6.53 22.31
C LEU A 402 11.77 6.22 21.82
N ARG A 403 12.05 4.97 21.45
CA ARG A 403 13.36 4.59 20.91
C ARG A 403 13.67 5.31 19.59
N ALA A 404 12.70 5.41 18.68
CA ALA A 404 12.85 6.12 17.44
C ALA A 404 13.03 7.63 17.68
N ALA A 405 12.27 8.24 18.59
CA ALA A 405 12.41 9.63 18.98
C ALA A 405 13.81 9.94 19.54
N ALA A 406 14.32 9.10 20.43
CA ALA A 406 15.64 9.23 21.00
C ALA A 406 16.75 9.15 19.92
N SER A 407 16.63 8.20 18.98
CA SER A 407 17.56 8.09 17.84
C SER A 407 17.54 9.36 16.96
N TRP A 408 16.36 9.85 16.62
CA TRP A 408 16.21 11.05 15.79
C TRP A 408 16.71 12.34 16.48
N ALA A 409 16.54 12.42 17.82
CA ALA A 409 17.09 13.52 18.60
C ALA A 409 18.62 13.47 18.62
N ALA A 410 19.22 12.29 18.76
CA ALA A 410 20.67 12.10 18.73
C ALA A 410 21.28 12.44 17.35
N GLU A 411 20.59 12.14 16.25
CA GLU A 411 21.02 12.52 14.89
C GLU A 411 20.95 14.04 14.64
N ALA A 412 20.10 14.77 15.37
CA ALA A 412 19.93 16.21 15.23
C ALA A 412 20.92 17.04 16.07
N LEU A 413 21.64 16.39 17.00
CA LEU A 413 22.70 17.02 17.77
C LEU A 413 23.98 17.05 16.93
N PRO A 414 24.69 18.22 16.86
CA PRO A 414 25.90 18.39 16.03
C PRO A 414 27.07 17.53 16.52
#